data_43552efdedade92697db3c22cb1b3790
#
_entry.id   43552efdedade92697db3c22cb1b3790
#
_cell.length_a   1.000
_cell.length_b   1.000
_cell.length_c   1.000
_cell.angle_alpha   90.00
_cell.angle_beta   90.00
_cell.angle_gamma   90.00
#
_symmetry.space_group_name_H-M   'P 1'
#
loop_
_entity.id
_entity.type
_entity.pdbx_description
1 polymer ?
#
loop_
_entity_poly.entity_id
_entity_poly.type
_entity_poly.pdbx_seq_one_letter_code
_entity_poly.pdbx_strand_id
1 'polypeptide(L)'
;AACDMAQRLQAHIILKGHHSALCAPDGSVTFNTTGNAGMATAGSGDVLTGIIAGLLARGYQSARACLTAMYLHGLAGDIAARQTGEESLMASDIIRHIPHAFKQLTDDRQ
;
A
#
# COMPACT_ATOMS: atom_id res chain seq x y z
N ALA A 1 -17.89 -8.87 8.84
CA ALA A 1 -16.54 -8.31 8.78
C ALA A 1 -16.23 -7.77 7.38
N ALA A 2 -15.04 -7.24 7.19
CA ALA A 2 -14.67 -6.58 5.93
C ALA A 2 -14.71 -7.52 4.73
N CYS A 3 -14.34 -8.78 4.92
CA CYS A 3 -14.35 -9.74 3.81
C CYS A 3 -15.78 -10.10 3.39
N ASP A 4 -16.70 -10.17 4.35
CA ASP A 4 -18.11 -10.35 4.02
C ASP A 4 -18.65 -9.16 3.24
N MET A 5 -18.26 -7.96 3.64
CA MET A 5 -18.66 -6.74 2.94
C MET A 5 -18.09 -6.69 1.52
N ALA A 6 -16.84 -7.12 1.34
CA ALA A 6 -16.22 -7.17 0.01
C ALA A 6 -17.01 -8.10 -0.92
N GLN A 7 -17.45 -9.27 -0.42
CA GLN A 7 -18.25 -10.18 -1.20
C GLN A 7 -19.63 -9.59 -1.54
N ARG A 8 -20.30 -8.99 -0.55
CA ARG A 8 -21.61 -8.39 -0.73
C ARG A 8 -21.61 -7.26 -1.73
N LEU A 9 -20.59 -6.39 -1.66
CA LEU A 9 -20.48 -5.22 -2.51
C LEU A 9 -19.80 -5.50 -3.84
N GLN A 10 -19.23 -6.70 -4.01
CA GLN A 10 -18.40 -7.05 -5.16
C GLN A 10 -17.30 -6.01 -5.36
N ALA A 11 -16.62 -5.69 -4.27
CA ALA A 11 -15.59 -4.66 -4.23
C ALA A 11 -14.34 -5.16 -3.51
N HIS A 12 -13.22 -4.55 -3.81
CA HIS A 12 -11.97 -4.78 -3.08
C HIS A 12 -11.94 -3.83 -1.89
N ILE A 13 -11.68 -4.35 -0.69
CA ILE A 13 -11.60 -3.54 0.52
C ILE A 13 -10.22 -3.71 1.15
N ILE A 14 -9.55 -2.59 1.40
CA ILE A 14 -8.27 -2.58 2.08
C ILE A 14 -8.49 -2.25 3.55
N LEU A 15 -8.06 -3.17 4.41
CA LEU A 15 -8.01 -2.93 5.84
C LEU A 15 -6.62 -2.42 6.19
N LYS A 16 -6.57 -1.19 6.68
CA LYS A 16 -5.29 -0.59 7.06
C LYS A 16 -4.94 -0.94 8.50
N GLY A 17 -3.67 -1.19 8.73
CA GLY A 17 -3.15 -1.49 10.04
C GLY A 17 -1.64 -1.52 9.95
N HIS A 18 -0.99 -2.14 10.95
CA HIS A 18 0.46 -2.31 10.92
C HIS A 18 0.88 -3.03 9.63
N HIS A 19 0.16 -4.11 9.31
CA HIS A 19 0.24 -4.77 8.02
C HIS A 19 -1.14 -4.73 7.40
N SER A 20 -1.27 -4.08 6.26
CA SER A 20 -2.55 -3.95 5.58
C SER A 20 -2.98 -5.28 4.96
N ALA A 21 -4.28 -5.45 4.80
CA ALA A 21 -4.86 -6.63 4.17
C ALA A 21 -5.83 -6.21 3.08
N LEU A 22 -5.87 -6.99 1.99
CA LEU A 22 -6.84 -6.82 0.92
C LEU A 22 -7.86 -7.91 0.99
N CYS A 23 -9.13 -7.54 1.14
CA CYS A 23 -10.27 -8.45 1.02
C CYS A 23 -10.85 -8.30 -0.39
N ALA A 24 -10.91 -9.39 -1.13
CA ALA A 24 -11.38 -9.41 -2.51
C ALA A 24 -12.85 -9.84 -2.59
N PRO A 25 -13.54 -9.53 -3.70
CA PRO A 25 -14.94 -9.92 -3.89
C PRO A 25 -15.20 -11.42 -3.80
N ASP A 26 -14.20 -12.25 -4.09
CA ASP A 26 -14.30 -13.71 -3.99
C ASP A 26 -14.13 -14.25 -2.56
N GLY A 27 -13.90 -13.35 -1.60
CA GLY A 27 -13.69 -13.72 -0.20
C GLY A 27 -12.25 -13.98 0.17
N SER A 28 -11.31 -13.93 -0.79
CA SER A 28 -9.90 -14.15 -0.48
C SER A 28 -9.30 -12.96 0.26
N VAL A 29 -8.28 -13.23 1.08
CA VAL A 29 -7.56 -12.22 1.86
C VAL A 29 -6.08 -12.32 1.55
N THR A 30 -5.47 -11.19 1.24
CA THR A 30 -4.02 -11.11 1.02
C THR A 30 -3.43 -10.10 1.99
N PHE A 31 -2.41 -10.52 2.72
CA PHE A 31 -1.73 -9.64 3.69
C PHE A 31 -0.49 -9.02 3.07
N ASN A 32 -0.30 -7.73 3.33
CA ASN A 32 0.90 -7.03 2.89
C ASN A 32 2.03 -7.28 3.89
N THR A 33 3.24 -7.53 3.37
CA THR A 33 4.42 -7.83 4.19
C THR A 33 5.31 -6.62 4.42
N THR A 34 5.05 -5.51 3.73
CA THR A 34 5.83 -4.28 3.89
C THR A 34 5.12 -3.29 4.81
N GLY A 35 5.87 -2.32 5.30
CA GLY A 35 5.34 -1.27 6.16
C GLY A 35 5.85 -1.36 7.58
N ASN A 36 5.62 -0.31 8.34
CA ASN A 36 6.04 -0.21 9.75
C ASN A 36 5.09 0.68 10.52
N ALA A 37 5.21 0.67 11.84
CA ALA A 37 4.32 1.42 12.74
C ALA A 37 4.39 2.94 12.54
N GLY A 38 5.53 3.46 12.06
CA GLY A 38 5.69 4.88 11.79
C GLY A 38 4.79 5.40 10.68
N MET A 39 4.24 4.49 9.88
CA MET A 39 3.34 4.87 8.78
C MET A 39 1.93 5.24 9.26
N ALA A 40 1.62 5.06 10.53
CA ALA A 40 0.38 5.55 11.13
C ALA A 40 0.53 7.06 11.40
N THR A 41 0.63 7.83 10.33
CA THR A 41 0.82 9.27 10.36
C THR A 41 -0.21 9.95 9.45
N ALA A 42 -0.50 11.22 9.72
CA ALA A 42 -1.50 11.96 8.96
C ALA A 42 -1.14 12.02 7.48
N GLY A 43 -2.08 11.70 6.62
CA GLY A 43 -1.91 11.74 5.16
C GLY A 43 -1.37 10.45 4.55
N SER A 44 -0.94 9.48 5.34
CA SER A 44 -0.41 8.20 4.83
C SER A 44 -1.45 7.45 4.00
N GLY A 45 -2.71 7.44 4.44
CA GLY A 45 -3.80 6.81 3.71
C GLY A 45 -4.08 7.50 2.37
N ASP A 46 -3.94 8.81 2.32
CA ASP A 46 -4.13 9.58 1.09
C ASP A 46 -3.02 9.25 0.08
N VAL A 47 -1.80 9.03 0.55
CA VAL A 47 -0.69 8.60 -0.31
C VAL A 47 -1.00 7.25 -0.93
N LEU A 48 -1.48 6.29 -0.13
CA LEU A 48 -1.88 4.97 -0.63
C LEU A 48 -2.96 5.09 -1.70
N THR A 49 -3.99 5.89 -1.42
CA THR A 49 -5.09 6.12 -2.38
C THR A 49 -4.56 6.71 -3.69
N GLY A 50 -3.63 7.64 -3.61
CA GLY A 50 -3.01 8.25 -4.79
C GLY A 50 -2.23 7.24 -5.63
N ILE A 51 -1.50 6.32 -4.99
CA ILE A 51 -0.78 5.27 -5.70
C ILE A 51 -1.77 4.36 -6.42
N ILE A 52 -2.84 3.94 -5.74
CA ILE A 52 -3.86 3.08 -6.34
C ILE A 52 -4.48 3.77 -7.56
N ALA A 53 -4.89 5.03 -7.41
CA ALA A 53 -5.48 5.79 -8.51
C ALA A 53 -4.54 5.90 -9.70
N GLY A 54 -3.26 6.15 -9.44
CA GLY A 54 -2.25 6.23 -10.50
C GLY A 54 -2.08 4.92 -11.25
N LEU A 55 -2.06 3.80 -10.54
CA LEU A 55 -1.94 2.48 -11.16
C LEU A 55 -3.19 2.12 -11.98
N LEU A 56 -4.37 2.43 -11.46
CA LEU A 56 -5.62 2.22 -12.20
C LEU A 56 -5.63 3.05 -13.49
N ALA A 57 -5.17 4.30 -13.43
CA ALA A 57 -5.10 5.17 -14.60
C ALA A 57 -4.13 4.61 -15.66
N ARG A 58 -3.15 3.81 -15.24
CA ARG A 58 -2.20 3.18 -16.15
C ARG A 58 -2.68 1.83 -16.68
N GLY A 59 -3.91 1.44 -16.36
CA GLY A 59 -4.52 0.24 -16.89
C GLY A 59 -4.40 -1.01 -16.02
N TYR A 60 -3.91 -0.88 -14.80
CA TYR A 60 -3.86 -2.03 -13.88
C TYR A 60 -5.28 -2.45 -13.51
N GLN A 61 -5.52 -3.75 -13.43
CA GLN A 61 -6.77 -4.27 -12.88
C GLN A 61 -6.84 -3.96 -11.39
N SER A 62 -8.06 -3.87 -10.85
CA SER A 62 -8.30 -3.43 -9.47
C SER A 62 -7.50 -4.20 -8.42
N ALA A 63 -7.54 -5.53 -8.47
CA ALA A 63 -6.81 -6.36 -7.50
C ALA A 63 -5.32 -6.10 -7.57
N ARG A 64 -4.79 -6.05 -8.80
CA ARG A 64 -3.35 -5.86 -9.02
C ARG A 64 -2.92 -4.45 -8.62
N ALA A 65 -3.75 -3.45 -8.90
CA ALA A 65 -3.47 -2.08 -8.47
C ALA A 65 -3.40 -1.98 -6.94
N CYS A 66 -4.36 -2.59 -6.25
CA CYS A 66 -4.39 -2.57 -4.79
C CYS A 66 -3.18 -3.29 -4.18
N LEU A 67 -2.88 -4.49 -4.64
CA LEU A 67 -1.75 -5.27 -4.10
C LEU A 67 -0.42 -4.58 -4.37
N THR A 68 -0.22 -4.09 -5.59
CA THR A 68 1.00 -3.38 -5.95
C THR A 68 1.15 -2.09 -5.15
N ALA A 69 0.06 -1.33 -5.02
CA ALA A 69 0.08 -0.07 -4.26
C ALA A 69 0.37 -0.31 -2.78
N MET A 70 -0.24 -1.32 -2.17
CA MET A 70 0.01 -1.66 -0.77
C MET A 70 1.48 -2.01 -0.55
N TYR A 71 2.04 -2.82 -1.43
CA TYR A 71 3.45 -3.22 -1.34
C TYR A 71 4.38 -2.01 -1.49
N LEU A 72 4.15 -1.20 -2.52
CA LEU A 72 4.98 -0.02 -2.79
C LEU A 72 4.87 1.03 -1.68
N HIS A 73 3.68 1.26 -1.17
CA HIS A 73 3.43 2.19 -0.08
C HIS A 73 4.21 1.75 1.17
N GLY A 74 4.08 0.48 1.54
CA GLY A 74 4.79 -0.07 2.68
C GLY A 74 6.30 -0.05 2.49
N LEU A 75 6.78 -0.40 1.30
CA LEU A 75 8.20 -0.41 0.99
C LEU A 75 8.78 1.01 1.02
N ALA A 76 8.07 2.00 0.46
CA ALA A 76 8.48 3.40 0.52
C ALA A 76 8.58 3.88 1.96
N GLY A 77 7.60 3.51 2.79
CA GLY A 77 7.62 3.82 4.22
C GLY A 77 8.80 3.17 4.95
N ASP A 78 9.13 1.93 4.60
CA ASP A 78 10.26 1.23 5.20
C ASP A 78 11.58 1.88 4.81
N ILE A 79 11.74 2.27 3.54
CA ILE A 79 12.93 2.97 3.08
C ILE A 79 13.07 4.32 3.80
N ALA A 80 11.97 5.07 3.89
CA ALA A 80 11.97 6.36 4.57
C ALA A 80 12.30 6.21 6.06
N ALA A 81 11.75 5.19 6.72
CA ALA A 81 11.99 4.97 8.15
C ALA A 81 13.44 4.64 8.47
N ARG A 82 14.16 4.03 7.53
CA ARG A 82 15.61 3.78 7.70
C ARG A 82 16.40 5.07 7.78
N GLN A 83 15.92 6.12 7.15
CA GLN A 83 16.61 7.41 7.11
C GLN A 83 16.17 8.35 8.24
N THR A 84 14.86 8.41 8.52
CA THR A 84 14.30 9.36 9.48
C THR A 84 13.93 8.74 10.82
N GLY A 85 13.85 7.41 10.89
CA GLY A 85 13.27 6.70 12.03
C GLY A 85 11.75 6.66 11.94
N GLU A 86 11.14 5.69 12.61
CA GLU A 86 9.68 5.51 12.55
C GLU A 86 8.93 6.66 13.21
N GLU A 87 9.47 7.19 14.31
CA GLU A 87 8.80 8.26 15.06
C GLU A 87 8.73 9.58 14.31
N SER A 88 9.70 9.83 13.42
CA SER A 88 9.78 11.07 12.66
C SER A 88 9.15 10.96 11.27
N LEU A 89 8.62 9.79 10.92
CA LEU A 89 8.11 9.51 9.58
C LEU A 89 6.86 10.34 9.29
N MET A 90 6.88 11.04 8.17
CA MET A 90 5.75 11.83 7.68
C MET A 90 5.29 11.33 6.31
N ALA A 91 4.05 11.67 5.95
CA ALA A 91 3.50 11.28 4.65
C ALA A 91 4.38 11.77 3.49
N SER A 92 4.93 12.98 3.59
CA SER A 92 5.84 13.52 2.57
C SER A 92 7.11 12.68 2.40
N ASP A 93 7.58 12.05 3.47
CA ASP A 93 8.74 11.15 3.39
C ASP A 93 8.39 9.89 2.60
N ILE A 94 7.19 9.37 2.79
CA ILE A 94 6.70 8.21 2.04
C ILE A 94 6.64 8.56 0.55
N ILE A 95 6.05 9.71 0.21
CA ILE A 95 5.95 10.18 -1.17
C ILE A 95 7.33 10.28 -1.81
N ARG A 96 8.29 10.86 -1.09
CA ARG A 96 9.65 11.05 -1.59
C ARG A 96 10.33 9.75 -1.95
N HIS A 97 9.98 8.66 -1.29
CA HIS A 97 10.62 7.36 -1.47
C HIS A 97 9.85 6.40 -2.39
N ILE A 98 8.70 6.83 -2.94
CA ILE A 98 7.95 6.02 -3.90
C ILE A 98 8.80 5.66 -5.13
N PRO A 99 9.53 6.60 -5.75
CA PRO A 99 10.40 6.22 -6.89
C PRO A 99 11.43 5.17 -6.54
N HIS A 100 11.99 5.23 -5.36
CA HIS A 100 12.96 4.24 -4.89
C HIS A 100 12.32 2.87 -4.70
N ALA A 101 11.09 2.84 -4.18
CA ALA A 101 10.34 1.60 -4.01
C ALA A 101 10.02 0.96 -5.36
N PHE A 102 9.60 1.75 -6.35
CA PHE A 102 9.37 1.26 -7.70
C PHE A 102 10.63 0.67 -8.32
N LYS A 103 11.74 1.37 -8.17
CA LYS A 103 13.02 0.91 -8.70
C LYS A 103 13.44 -0.41 -8.08
N GLN A 104 13.31 -0.54 -6.77
CA GLN A 104 13.64 -1.77 -6.06
C GLN A 104 12.75 -2.91 -6.53
N LEU A 105 11.45 -2.69 -6.68
CA LEU A 105 10.53 -3.70 -7.17
C LEU A 105 10.90 -4.16 -8.58
N THR A 106 11.26 -3.24 -9.45
CA THR A 106 11.67 -3.55 -10.82
C THR A 106 12.98 -4.32 -10.85
N ASP A 107 13.96 -3.92 -10.04
CA ASP A 107 15.26 -4.59 -9.96
C ASP A 107 15.10 -6.03 -9.43
N ASP A 108 14.23 -6.22 -8.43
CA ASP A 108 13.98 -7.56 -7.85
C ASP A 108 13.32 -8.51 -8.85
N ARG A 109 12.63 -7.99 -9.85
CA ARG A 109 11.99 -8.78 -10.91
C ARG A 109 12.97 -9.24 -11.99
N GLN A 110 14.11 -8.61 -12.07
CA GLN A 110 15.14 -8.96 -13.05
C GLN A 110 16.05 -10.05 -12.50
#